data_a2427d066e09672d740eb6d0c27bbcce
#
_entry.id   a2427d066e09672d740eb6d0c27bbcce
#
_cell.length_a   1.000
_cell.length_b   1.000
_cell.length_c   1.000
_cell.angle_alpha   90.00
_cell.angle_beta   90.00
_cell.angle_gamma   90.00
#
_symmetry.space_group_name_H-M   'P 1'
#
loop_
_entity.id
_entity.type
_entity.pdbx_description
1 polymer ?
#
loop_
_entity_poly.entity_id
_entity_poly.type
_entity_poly.pdbx_seq_one_letter_code
_entity_poly.pdbx_strand_id
1 'polypeptide(L)'
;MSSMDTMEPPRQSTFKRNAHINYFRRCLMALPTAAEGHDSNRITIAYFCLSALDLLGALQDKTSEEQRNGWIDWIWTLQAPHGGFRGSTYMTTPNASTSPAHLPSTYTALLSLAILRAPLDRLDRAGLVAFVRSCQSPNGSFSPTADSYTLGGFQSDARMAYCACAVSNMIGDMSGIDVPLLRQWIESCRTWEGGYGSRPGVIEAQGGTTYCSLTSLSLLDQDSSHSTLSLSSLDQRSQNDSTRWLVSRQIGGFQGRPGKLEDVCYSFWCGGALNVLGHGNLISHAENQDFLLSSQSPFGGFGKEPEDYPDPFHSYLALAALSLSSLESSVEQASLGLRELDVKWNCSRETARYLLEEIRRIKS
;
A
#
# COMPACT_ATOMS: atom_id res chain seq x y z
N MET A 1 39.42 29.75 28.43
CA MET A 1 39.48 28.98 27.18
C MET A 1 38.59 27.77 27.34
N SER A 2 37.36 27.89 26.91
CA SER A 2 36.36 26.80 26.96
C SER A 2 36.57 25.91 25.73
N SER A 3 36.80 24.62 25.96
CA SER A 3 36.88 23.61 24.91
C SER A 3 35.51 23.53 24.24
N MET A 4 35.42 23.94 22.97
CA MET A 4 34.30 23.57 22.09
C MET A 4 34.38 22.05 21.91
N ASP A 5 33.44 21.32 22.51
CA ASP A 5 33.16 19.94 22.14
C ASP A 5 32.72 19.94 20.68
N THR A 6 33.62 19.46 19.83
CA THR A 6 33.28 19.14 18.45
C THR A 6 32.35 17.91 18.48
N MET A 7 31.05 18.14 18.40
CA MET A 7 30.08 17.05 18.15
C MET A 7 30.51 16.34 16.86
N GLU A 8 30.92 15.07 16.99
CA GLU A 8 31.10 14.21 15.82
C GLU A 8 29.79 14.20 15.03
N PRO A 9 29.82 14.30 13.69
CA PRO A 9 28.61 14.17 12.90
C PRO A 9 27.97 12.81 13.21
N PRO A 10 26.62 12.73 13.30
CA PRO A 10 25.92 11.48 13.61
C PRO A 10 26.34 10.43 12.58
N ARG A 11 26.83 9.28 13.06
CA ARG A 11 27.21 8.15 12.19
C ARG A 11 25.98 7.76 11.37
N GLN A 12 26.05 7.88 10.04
CA GLN A 12 25.02 7.39 9.15
C GLN A 12 24.70 5.95 9.50
N SER A 13 23.43 5.69 9.82
CA SER A 13 22.95 4.36 10.16
C SER A 13 22.97 3.47 8.93
N THR A 14 23.72 2.37 8.96
CA THR A 14 23.79 1.44 7.84
C THR A 14 22.54 0.57 7.74
N PHE A 15 22.06 0.30 6.53
CA PHE A 15 20.90 -0.55 6.27
C PHE A 15 21.12 -2.00 6.71
N LYS A 16 20.31 -2.49 7.64
CA LYS A 16 20.45 -3.81 8.30
C LYS A 16 19.69 -4.90 7.54
N ARG A 17 19.97 -5.07 6.24
CA ARG A 17 19.26 -5.97 5.32
C ARG A 17 18.95 -7.35 5.90
N ASN A 18 19.93 -8.07 6.43
CA ASN A 18 19.73 -9.42 6.97
C ASN A 18 18.84 -9.44 8.22
N ALA A 19 18.92 -8.41 9.06
CA ALA A 19 18.04 -8.28 10.20
C ALA A 19 16.58 -8.08 9.75
N HIS A 20 16.34 -7.26 8.73
CA HIS A 20 14.99 -7.07 8.15
C HIS A 20 14.45 -8.37 7.56
N ILE A 21 15.23 -9.11 6.77
CA ILE A 21 14.82 -10.41 6.23
C ILE A 21 14.38 -11.37 7.36
N ASN A 22 15.19 -11.47 8.41
CA ASN A 22 14.89 -12.34 9.55
C ASN A 22 13.65 -11.86 10.33
N TYR A 23 13.44 -10.55 10.44
CA TYR A 23 12.27 -9.97 11.08
C TYR A 23 10.98 -10.41 10.36
N PHE A 24 10.87 -10.20 9.05
CA PHE A 24 9.67 -10.56 8.29
C PHE A 24 9.43 -12.07 8.25
N ARG A 25 10.49 -12.88 8.19
CA ARG A 25 10.35 -14.34 8.29
C ARG A 25 9.77 -14.76 9.65
N ARG A 26 10.21 -14.15 10.75
CA ARG A 26 9.62 -14.41 12.08
C ARG A 26 8.15 -14.01 12.12
N CYS A 27 7.78 -12.85 11.60
CA CYS A 27 6.39 -12.39 11.56
C CYS A 27 5.47 -13.32 10.74
N LEU A 28 5.98 -13.94 9.67
CA LEU A 28 5.23 -14.95 8.89
C LEU A 28 5.06 -16.28 9.64
N MET A 29 5.95 -16.60 10.59
CA MET A 29 5.86 -17.83 11.39
C MET A 29 4.99 -17.66 12.62
N ALA A 30 5.16 -16.56 13.34
CA ALA A 30 4.44 -16.28 14.58
C ALA A 30 4.41 -14.76 14.85
N LEU A 31 3.26 -14.26 15.23
CA LEU A 31 3.07 -12.89 15.71
C LEU A 31 3.08 -12.89 17.25
N PRO A 32 3.52 -11.79 17.89
CA PRO A 32 3.43 -11.66 19.34
C PRO A 32 1.95 -11.62 19.79
N THR A 33 1.68 -12.01 21.05
CA THR A 33 0.32 -11.99 21.63
C THR A 33 -0.37 -10.63 21.50
N ALA A 34 0.39 -9.53 21.55
CA ALA A 34 -0.15 -8.19 21.33
C ALA A 34 -0.80 -8.00 19.95
N ALA A 35 -0.51 -8.88 18.98
CA ALA A 35 -1.11 -8.84 17.63
C ALA A 35 -2.43 -9.62 17.52
N GLU A 36 -2.94 -10.26 18.58
CA GLU A 36 -4.22 -10.99 18.56
C GLU A 36 -5.40 -10.11 18.13
N GLY A 37 -5.38 -8.83 18.50
CA GLY A 37 -6.40 -7.86 18.06
C GLY A 37 -6.45 -7.64 16.53
N HIS A 38 -5.45 -8.11 15.78
CA HIS A 38 -5.36 -8.02 14.32
C HIS A 38 -5.73 -9.33 13.60
N ASP A 39 -6.25 -10.33 14.31
CA ASP A 39 -6.61 -11.63 13.75
C ASP A 39 -7.59 -11.54 12.56
N SER A 40 -8.48 -10.55 12.56
CA SER A 40 -9.39 -10.27 11.43
C SER A 40 -8.66 -9.78 10.17
N ASN A 41 -7.40 -9.35 10.27
CA ASN A 41 -6.59 -8.77 9.20
C ASN A 41 -5.31 -9.56 8.90
N ARG A 42 -5.29 -10.86 9.18
CA ARG A 42 -4.08 -11.71 8.98
C ARG A 42 -3.52 -11.62 7.57
N ILE A 43 -4.38 -11.60 6.55
CA ILE A 43 -3.93 -11.50 5.16
C ILE A 43 -3.19 -10.18 4.88
N THR A 44 -3.61 -9.08 5.51
CA THR A 44 -2.95 -7.79 5.37
C THR A 44 -1.56 -7.79 6.02
N ILE A 45 -1.43 -8.42 7.20
CA ILE A 45 -0.13 -8.58 7.86
C ILE A 45 0.79 -9.49 7.04
N ALA A 46 0.24 -10.60 6.51
CA ALA A 46 0.98 -11.50 5.62
C ALA A 46 1.46 -10.76 4.35
N TYR A 47 0.60 -9.94 3.75
CA TYR A 47 0.96 -9.10 2.61
C TYR A 47 2.16 -8.18 2.91
N PHE A 48 2.16 -7.47 4.03
CA PHE A 48 3.30 -6.61 4.40
C PHE A 48 4.59 -7.42 4.51
N CYS A 49 4.55 -8.59 5.14
CA CYS A 49 5.73 -9.43 5.29
C CYS A 49 6.21 -10.04 3.96
N LEU A 50 5.29 -10.53 3.13
CA LEU A 50 5.60 -11.11 1.82
C LEU A 50 6.14 -10.05 0.86
N SER A 51 5.48 -8.87 0.79
CA SER A 51 5.93 -7.75 -0.02
C SER A 51 7.31 -7.23 0.38
N ALA A 52 7.58 -7.18 1.69
CA ALA A 52 8.89 -6.80 2.19
C ALA A 52 9.99 -7.78 1.78
N LEU A 53 9.74 -9.09 1.90
CA LEU A 53 10.68 -10.12 1.44
C LEU A 53 10.87 -10.10 -0.08
N ASP A 54 9.83 -9.76 -0.84
CA ASP A 54 9.90 -9.59 -2.29
C ASP A 54 10.74 -8.37 -2.66
N LEU A 55 10.51 -7.20 -2.05
CA LEU A 55 11.34 -6.00 -2.26
C LEU A 55 12.80 -6.23 -1.87
N LEU A 56 13.05 -6.99 -0.80
CA LEU A 56 14.37 -7.41 -0.39
C LEU A 56 14.98 -8.48 -1.33
N GLY A 57 14.27 -8.99 -2.36
CA GLY A 57 14.74 -10.06 -3.23
C GLY A 57 15.06 -11.36 -2.49
N ALA A 58 14.47 -11.57 -1.31
CA ALA A 58 14.83 -12.64 -0.39
C ALA A 58 13.77 -13.75 -0.28
N LEU A 59 12.59 -13.56 -0.88
CA LEU A 59 11.47 -14.49 -0.69
C LEU A 59 11.81 -15.92 -1.14
N GLN A 60 12.37 -16.08 -2.33
CA GLN A 60 12.67 -17.41 -2.89
C GLN A 60 13.80 -18.12 -2.11
N ASP A 61 14.87 -17.39 -1.78
CA ASP A 61 16.08 -17.96 -1.17
C ASP A 61 15.92 -18.23 0.34
N LYS A 62 15.01 -17.54 1.00
CA LYS A 62 14.86 -17.57 2.46
C LYS A 62 13.59 -18.28 2.94
N THR A 63 12.79 -18.81 2.02
CA THR A 63 11.60 -19.62 2.32
C THR A 63 11.63 -20.90 1.50
N SER A 64 11.12 -22.01 2.05
CA SER A 64 10.99 -23.24 1.29
C SER A 64 9.78 -23.20 0.34
N GLU A 65 9.82 -24.03 -0.68
CA GLU A 65 8.68 -24.20 -1.59
C GLU A 65 7.43 -24.70 -0.84
N GLU A 66 7.60 -25.61 0.11
CA GLU A 66 6.54 -26.11 0.97
C GLU A 66 5.86 -24.96 1.77
N GLN A 67 6.67 -24.05 2.35
CA GLN A 67 6.14 -22.89 3.05
C GLN A 67 5.33 -21.99 2.11
N ARG A 68 5.85 -21.70 0.91
CA ARG A 68 5.15 -20.85 -0.06
C ARG A 68 3.84 -21.49 -0.54
N ASN A 69 3.86 -22.79 -0.83
CA ASN A 69 2.65 -23.52 -1.22
C ASN A 69 1.63 -23.56 -0.08
N GLY A 70 2.05 -23.75 1.16
CA GLY A 70 1.16 -23.68 2.32
C GLY A 70 0.51 -22.30 2.48
N TRP A 71 1.24 -21.19 2.24
CA TRP A 71 0.66 -19.86 2.25
C TRP A 71 -0.31 -19.62 1.08
N ILE A 72 0.01 -20.11 -0.13
CA ILE A 72 -0.89 -20.06 -1.29
C ILE A 72 -2.20 -20.78 -0.98
N ASP A 73 -2.12 -21.99 -0.46
CA ASP A 73 -3.31 -22.79 -0.12
C ASP A 73 -4.14 -22.10 0.96
N TRP A 74 -3.51 -21.54 1.99
CA TRP A 74 -4.20 -20.77 3.02
C TRP A 74 -4.91 -19.54 2.42
N ILE A 75 -4.26 -18.76 1.55
CA ILE A 75 -4.88 -17.58 0.93
C ILE A 75 -6.10 -17.99 0.10
N TRP A 76 -6.03 -19.09 -0.64
CA TRP A 76 -7.18 -19.59 -1.41
C TRP A 76 -8.37 -20.01 -0.53
N THR A 77 -8.15 -20.40 0.74
CA THR A 77 -9.25 -20.65 1.68
C THR A 77 -10.00 -19.38 2.07
N LEU A 78 -9.40 -18.21 1.87
CA LEU A 78 -10.01 -16.93 2.18
C LEU A 78 -10.96 -16.43 1.08
N GLN A 79 -10.92 -17.00 -0.13
CA GLN A 79 -11.84 -16.60 -1.20
C GLN A 79 -13.28 -16.86 -0.76
N ALA A 80 -14.12 -15.83 -0.84
CA ALA A 80 -15.52 -15.93 -0.48
C ALA A 80 -16.35 -16.49 -1.64
N PRO A 81 -17.47 -17.21 -1.37
CA PRO A 81 -18.30 -17.84 -2.40
C PRO A 81 -18.89 -16.88 -3.44
N HIS A 82 -19.03 -15.60 -3.09
CA HIS A 82 -19.62 -14.56 -3.94
C HIS A 82 -18.57 -13.54 -4.42
N GLY A 83 -17.30 -13.96 -4.48
CA GLY A 83 -16.18 -13.15 -4.87
C GLY A 83 -15.55 -12.36 -3.71
N GLY A 84 -14.32 -11.85 -3.97
CA GLY A 84 -13.48 -11.21 -2.96
C GLY A 84 -12.86 -12.18 -1.95
N PHE A 85 -12.10 -11.63 -1.01
CA PHE A 85 -11.38 -12.40 0.01
C PHE A 85 -11.66 -11.87 1.41
N ARG A 86 -11.66 -12.78 2.38
CA ARG A 86 -11.77 -12.46 3.81
C ARG A 86 -10.42 -12.11 4.41
N GLY A 87 -10.42 -11.47 5.57
CA GLY A 87 -9.19 -11.11 6.28
C GLY A 87 -8.53 -12.29 6.99
N SER A 88 -9.31 -13.32 7.37
CA SER A 88 -8.84 -14.49 8.12
C SER A 88 -9.83 -15.65 8.01
N THR A 89 -9.34 -16.85 8.30
CA THR A 89 -10.15 -18.09 8.28
C THR A 89 -11.21 -18.16 9.39
N TYR A 90 -10.98 -17.52 10.54
CA TYR A 90 -11.99 -17.53 11.62
C TYR A 90 -13.23 -16.66 11.32
N MET A 91 -13.16 -15.81 10.30
CA MET A 91 -14.31 -15.02 9.82
C MET A 91 -15.32 -15.86 9.02
N THR A 92 -15.13 -17.17 8.92
CA THR A 92 -16.11 -18.07 8.33
C THR A 92 -17.24 -18.35 9.31
N THR A 93 -18.47 -18.01 8.94
CA THR A 93 -19.66 -18.40 9.72
C THR A 93 -20.12 -19.80 9.30
N PRO A 94 -20.85 -20.55 10.17
CA PRO A 94 -21.43 -21.85 9.80
C PRO A 94 -22.33 -21.78 8.56
N ASN A 95 -22.92 -20.60 8.29
CA ASN A 95 -23.63 -20.30 7.05
C ASN A 95 -22.71 -19.54 6.11
N ALA A 96 -21.92 -20.27 5.31
CA ALA A 96 -20.93 -19.70 4.38
C ALA A 96 -21.48 -18.62 3.42
N SER A 97 -22.79 -18.54 3.24
CA SER A 97 -23.48 -17.53 2.44
C SER A 97 -23.42 -16.10 3.02
N THR A 98 -23.07 -15.94 4.30
CA THR A 98 -23.10 -14.64 5.00
C THR A 98 -21.74 -14.14 5.44
N SER A 99 -20.66 -14.86 5.13
CA SER A 99 -19.30 -14.46 5.50
C SER A 99 -18.77 -13.37 4.55
N PRO A 100 -18.66 -12.11 5.00
CA PRO A 100 -18.38 -11.03 4.10
C PRO A 100 -16.93 -11.09 3.60
N ALA A 101 -16.73 -10.96 2.28
CA ALA A 101 -15.47 -10.53 1.72
C ALA A 101 -15.20 -9.09 2.16
N HIS A 102 -13.92 -8.72 2.22
CA HIS A 102 -13.49 -7.41 2.69
C HIS A 102 -12.58 -6.78 1.63
N LEU A 103 -12.85 -5.56 1.21
CA LEU A 103 -12.20 -4.94 0.07
C LEU A 103 -10.67 -4.76 0.25
N PRO A 104 -10.16 -4.23 1.37
CA PRO A 104 -8.72 -4.24 1.65
C PRO A 104 -8.10 -5.63 1.71
N SER A 105 -8.81 -6.62 2.28
CA SER A 105 -8.32 -8.01 2.32
C SER A 105 -8.25 -8.63 0.93
N THR A 106 -9.17 -8.27 0.05
CA THR A 106 -9.18 -8.70 -1.36
C THR A 106 -7.96 -8.15 -2.10
N TYR A 107 -7.67 -6.86 -1.92
CA TYR A 107 -6.48 -6.20 -2.48
C TYR A 107 -5.20 -6.90 -2.01
N THR A 108 -5.05 -7.13 -0.71
CA THR A 108 -3.84 -7.75 -0.15
C THR A 108 -3.71 -9.23 -0.50
N ALA A 109 -4.83 -9.97 -0.63
CA ALA A 109 -4.82 -11.37 -1.05
C ALA A 109 -4.35 -11.53 -2.51
N LEU A 110 -4.86 -10.71 -3.44
CA LEU A 110 -4.43 -10.74 -4.84
C LEU A 110 -2.94 -10.46 -4.98
N LEU A 111 -2.43 -9.45 -4.29
CA LEU A 111 -1.01 -9.14 -4.29
C LEU A 111 -0.18 -10.25 -3.65
N SER A 112 -0.63 -10.83 -2.55
CA SER A 112 0.08 -11.94 -1.88
C SER A 112 0.18 -13.17 -2.79
N LEU A 113 -0.89 -13.52 -3.51
CA LEU A 113 -0.87 -14.59 -4.52
C LEU A 113 0.12 -14.27 -5.65
N ALA A 114 0.14 -13.04 -6.13
CA ALA A 114 1.07 -12.62 -7.19
C ALA A 114 2.53 -12.61 -6.71
N ILE A 115 2.81 -12.16 -5.48
CA ILE A 115 4.14 -12.21 -4.86
C ILE A 115 4.64 -13.65 -4.74
N LEU A 116 3.76 -14.57 -4.35
CA LEU A 116 4.06 -16.00 -4.23
C LEU A 116 4.13 -16.72 -5.59
N ARG A 117 3.86 -16.02 -6.71
CA ARG A 117 3.80 -16.60 -8.07
C ARG A 117 2.76 -17.72 -8.17
N ALA A 118 1.63 -17.58 -7.47
CA ALA A 118 0.54 -18.54 -7.50
C ALA A 118 -0.23 -18.44 -8.83
N PRO A 119 -0.55 -19.58 -9.50
CA PRO A 119 -1.47 -19.60 -10.63
C PRO A 119 -2.86 -19.08 -10.20
N LEU A 120 -3.47 -18.25 -11.05
CA LEU A 120 -4.76 -17.59 -10.75
C LEU A 120 -5.97 -18.30 -11.36
N ASP A 121 -5.85 -19.55 -11.79
CA ASP A 121 -6.95 -20.34 -12.37
C ASP A 121 -8.15 -20.52 -11.45
N ARG A 122 -7.91 -20.45 -10.12
CA ARG A 122 -8.95 -20.55 -9.08
C ARG A 122 -9.69 -19.23 -8.82
N LEU A 123 -9.26 -18.12 -9.44
CA LEU A 123 -9.83 -16.80 -9.19
C LEU A 123 -11.21 -16.67 -9.82
N ASP A 124 -12.24 -16.48 -9.01
CA ASP A 124 -13.58 -16.10 -9.47
C ASP A 124 -13.61 -14.60 -9.86
N ARG A 125 -13.19 -14.32 -11.10
CA ARG A 125 -13.14 -12.94 -11.61
C ARG A 125 -14.52 -12.29 -11.72
N ALA A 126 -15.53 -13.04 -12.14
CA ALA A 126 -16.89 -12.51 -12.27
C ALA A 126 -17.49 -12.17 -10.90
N GLY A 127 -17.34 -13.08 -9.93
CA GLY A 127 -17.71 -12.83 -8.55
C GLY A 127 -16.94 -11.66 -7.94
N LEU A 128 -15.66 -11.50 -8.28
CA LEU A 128 -14.85 -10.38 -7.80
C LEU A 128 -15.35 -9.02 -8.32
N VAL A 129 -15.70 -8.93 -9.61
CA VAL A 129 -16.31 -7.73 -10.20
C VAL A 129 -17.67 -7.43 -9.53
N ALA A 130 -18.50 -8.45 -9.33
CA ALA A 130 -19.78 -8.31 -8.64
C ALA A 130 -19.60 -7.85 -7.19
N PHE A 131 -18.62 -8.39 -6.47
CA PHE A 131 -18.26 -7.96 -5.12
C PHE A 131 -17.82 -6.48 -5.08
N VAL A 132 -16.91 -6.06 -5.95
CA VAL A 132 -16.50 -4.64 -6.02
C VAL A 132 -17.70 -3.74 -6.25
N ARG A 133 -18.59 -4.10 -7.18
CA ARG A 133 -19.82 -3.35 -7.45
C ARG A 133 -20.72 -3.24 -6.23
N SER A 134 -20.89 -4.31 -5.47
CA SER A 134 -21.72 -4.32 -4.27
C SER A 134 -21.14 -3.49 -3.11
N CYS A 135 -19.85 -3.15 -3.17
CA CYS A 135 -19.20 -2.25 -2.20
C CYS A 135 -19.40 -0.78 -2.55
N GLN A 136 -19.82 -0.42 -3.76
CA GLN A 136 -20.02 0.97 -4.15
C GLN A 136 -21.36 1.50 -3.66
N SER A 137 -21.31 2.63 -2.95
CA SER A 137 -22.50 3.33 -2.46
C SER A 137 -23.11 4.23 -3.55
N PRO A 138 -24.40 4.59 -3.45
CA PRO A 138 -25.07 5.48 -4.43
C PRO A 138 -24.43 6.88 -4.58
N ASN A 139 -23.63 7.33 -3.60
CA ASN A 139 -22.88 8.59 -3.67
C ASN A 139 -21.50 8.45 -4.31
N GLY A 140 -21.15 7.26 -4.82
CA GLY A 140 -19.86 6.97 -5.45
C GLY A 140 -18.76 6.48 -4.52
N SER A 141 -18.91 6.58 -3.19
CA SER A 141 -17.93 6.05 -2.24
C SER A 141 -17.90 4.52 -2.20
N PHE A 142 -16.85 3.96 -1.63
CA PHE A 142 -16.75 2.52 -1.39
C PHE A 142 -16.76 2.18 0.08
N SER A 143 -17.48 1.12 0.44
CA SER A 143 -17.49 0.49 1.74
C SER A 143 -16.57 -0.74 1.78
N PRO A 144 -16.07 -1.15 2.95
CA PRO A 144 -15.15 -2.30 3.05
C PRO A 144 -15.81 -3.65 2.73
N THR A 145 -17.13 -3.76 2.89
CA THR A 145 -17.93 -4.97 2.65
C THR A 145 -19.17 -4.64 1.83
N ALA A 146 -19.73 -5.64 1.16
CA ALA A 146 -20.98 -5.49 0.42
C ALA A 146 -22.09 -4.92 1.31
N ASP A 147 -22.91 -4.04 0.73
CA ASP A 147 -24.12 -3.46 1.35
C ASP A 147 -23.92 -2.77 2.72
N SER A 148 -22.67 -2.57 3.16
CA SER A 148 -22.41 -1.93 4.46
C SER A 148 -22.80 -0.44 4.49
N TYR A 149 -23.05 0.19 3.35
CA TYR A 149 -23.59 1.55 3.27
C TYR A 149 -25.00 1.66 3.85
N THR A 150 -25.77 0.58 3.89
CA THR A 150 -27.11 0.53 4.52
C THR A 150 -27.05 0.67 6.04
N LEU A 151 -25.89 0.41 6.64
CA LEU A 151 -25.65 0.49 8.09
C LEU A 151 -25.12 1.86 8.55
N GLY A 152 -25.26 2.91 7.73
CA GLY A 152 -24.91 4.29 8.10
C GLY A 152 -23.61 4.85 7.51
N GLY A 153 -22.94 4.15 6.60
CA GLY A 153 -21.88 4.70 5.74
C GLY A 153 -20.59 5.19 6.41
N PHE A 154 -20.42 5.03 7.71
CA PHE A 154 -19.28 5.56 8.48
C PHE A 154 -17.92 4.93 8.14
N GLN A 155 -17.91 3.82 7.42
CA GLN A 155 -16.66 3.09 7.05
C GLN A 155 -16.15 3.43 5.64
N SER A 156 -16.88 4.24 4.87
CA SER A 156 -16.45 4.64 3.53
C SER A 156 -15.41 5.74 3.62
N ASP A 157 -14.23 5.51 3.04
CA ASP A 157 -13.16 6.50 2.94
C ASP A 157 -12.29 6.29 1.70
N ALA A 158 -11.35 7.20 1.46
CA ALA A 158 -10.47 7.19 0.31
C ALA A 158 -9.65 5.88 0.16
N ARG A 159 -9.37 5.16 1.26
CA ARG A 159 -8.66 3.86 1.23
C ARG A 159 -9.50 2.78 0.56
N MET A 160 -10.81 2.80 0.78
CA MET A 160 -11.74 1.85 0.14
C MET A 160 -11.84 2.11 -1.36
N ALA A 161 -11.90 3.39 -1.76
CA ALA A 161 -11.84 3.80 -3.17
C ALA A 161 -10.56 3.30 -3.85
N TYR A 162 -9.40 3.48 -3.19
CA TYR A 162 -8.13 2.97 -3.68
C TYR A 162 -8.13 1.44 -3.83
N CYS A 163 -8.59 0.70 -2.82
CA CYS A 163 -8.64 -0.76 -2.91
C CYS A 163 -9.55 -1.24 -4.05
N ALA A 164 -10.71 -0.59 -4.27
CA ALA A 164 -11.62 -0.91 -5.37
C ALA A 164 -10.95 -0.67 -6.74
N CYS A 165 -10.33 0.50 -6.93
CA CYS A 165 -9.61 0.83 -8.15
C CYS A 165 -8.44 -0.12 -8.40
N ALA A 166 -7.63 -0.41 -7.37
CA ALA A 166 -6.49 -1.29 -7.48
C ALA A 166 -6.91 -2.73 -7.83
N VAL A 167 -7.91 -3.29 -7.15
CA VAL A 167 -8.45 -4.63 -7.45
C VAL A 167 -8.97 -4.71 -8.88
N SER A 168 -9.81 -3.75 -9.30
CA SER A 168 -10.38 -3.72 -10.66
C SER A 168 -9.30 -3.56 -11.73
N ASN A 169 -8.28 -2.74 -11.47
CA ASN A 169 -7.16 -2.54 -12.37
C ASN A 169 -6.28 -3.81 -12.48
N MET A 170 -5.98 -4.47 -11.36
CA MET A 170 -5.24 -5.73 -11.31
C MET A 170 -5.89 -6.82 -12.16
N ILE A 171 -7.22 -7.00 -12.06
CA ILE A 171 -7.93 -8.01 -12.84
C ILE A 171 -8.27 -7.53 -14.26
N GLY A 172 -7.95 -6.26 -14.58
CA GLY A 172 -8.20 -5.65 -15.88
C GLY A 172 -9.68 -5.56 -16.25
N ASP A 173 -10.54 -5.27 -15.26
CA ASP A 173 -11.98 -5.13 -15.44
C ASP A 173 -12.56 -4.06 -14.50
N MET A 174 -12.83 -2.89 -15.05
CA MET A 174 -13.41 -1.73 -14.33
C MET A 174 -14.94 -1.73 -14.30
N SER A 175 -15.61 -2.71 -14.90
CA SER A 175 -17.08 -2.73 -15.02
C SER A 175 -17.80 -2.85 -13.66
N GLY A 176 -17.09 -3.19 -12.60
CA GLY A 176 -17.58 -3.18 -11.22
C GLY A 176 -17.67 -1.79 -10.59
N ILE A 177 -17.17 -0.73 -11.26
CA ILE A 177 -17.10 0.63 -10.73
C ILE A 177 -17.93 1.58 -11.58
N ASP A 178 -18.83 2.35 -10.97
CA ASP A 178 -19.37 3.57 -11.56
C ASP A 178 -18.31 4.68 -11.48
N VAL A 179 -17.51 4.78 -12.56
CA VAL A 179 -16.36 5.67 -12.63
C VAL A 179 -16.74 7.15 -12.49
N PRO A 180 -17.78 7.67 -13.19
CA PRO A 180 -18.23 9.05 -13.01
C PRO A 180 -18.58 9.40 -11.57
N LEU A 181 -19.36 8.58 -10.88
CA LEU A 181 -19.73 8.80 -9.50
C LEU A 181 -18.51 8.75 -8.55
N LEU A 182 -17.60 7.80 -8.77
CA LEU A 182 -16.39 7.71 -7.96
C LEU A 182 -15.50 8.95 -8.13
N ARG A 183 -15.30 9.42 -9.37
CA ARG A 183 -14.53 10.66 -9.62
C ARG A 183 -15.13 11.84 -8.89
N GLN A 184 -16.43 12.04 -9.00
CA GLN A 184 -17.14 13.12 -8.30
C GLN A 184 -16.95 13.01 -6.78
N TRP A 185 -17.01 11.79 -6.23
CA TRP A 185 -16.80 11.58 -4.82
C TRP A 185 -15.36 11.90 -4.38
N ILE A 186 -14.34 11.45 -5.13
CA ILE A 186 -12.93 11.74 -4.86
C ILE A 186 -12.67 13.26 -4.90
N GLU A 187 -13.20 13.96 -5.91
CA GLU A 187 -13.07 15.43 -6.03
C GLU A 187 -13.70 16.15 -4.83
N SER A 188 -14.82 15.64 -4.30
CA SER A 188 -15.47 16.21 -3.11
C SER A 188 -14.69 15.98 -1.80
N CYS A 189 -13.69 15.07 -1.79
CA CYS A 189 -12.76 14.88 -0.69
C CYS A 189 -11.58 15.87 -0.71
N ARG A 190 -11.42 16.64 -1.78
CA ARG A 190 -10.33 17.62 -1.91
C ARG A 190 -10.52 18.74 -0.90
N THR A 191 -9.42 19.10 -0.23
CA THR A 191 -9.42 20.18 0.77
C THR A 191 -8.86 21.47 0.19
N TRP A 192 -9.13 22.57 0.87
CA TRP A 192 -8.57 23.87 0.53
C TRP A 192 -7.02 23.93 0.61
N GLU A 193 -6.41 23.02 1.37
CA GLU A 193 -4.96 22.94 1.52
C GLU A 193 -4.26 22.41 0.25
N GLY A 194 -4.98 21.70 -0.63
CA GLY A 194 -4.46 21.08 -1.84
C GLY A 194 -4.30 19.55 -1.76
N GLY A 195 -4.33 18.96 -0.56
CA GLY A 195 -4.41 17.51 -0.38
C GLY A 195 -5.86 17.03 -0.28
N TYR A 196 -6.05 15.76 0.16
CA TYR A 196 -7.36 15.13 0.27
C TYR A 196 -7.63 14.66 1.70
N GLY A 197 -8.85 14.94 2.17
CA GLY A 197 -9.41 14.35 3.38
C GLY A 197 -9.85 12.90 3.18
N SER A 198 -10.28 12.24 4.24
CA SER A 198 -10.72 10.85 4.17
C SER A 198 -12.07 10.66 3.48
N ARG A 199 -12.94 11.70 3.53
CA ARG A 199 -14.29 11.73 2.96
C ARG A 199 -14.75 13.17 2.75
N PRO A 200 -15.82 13.40 1.98
CA PRO A 200 -16.40 14.73 1.82
C PRO A 200 -16.71 15.40 3.17
N GLY A 201 -16.44 16.69 3.26
CA GLY A 201 -16.65 17.48 4.49
C GLY A 201 -15.52 17.40 5.52
N VAL A 202 -14.52 16.56 5.36
CA VAL A 202 -13.27 16.60 6.14
C VAL A 202 -12.39 17.70 5.56
N ILE A 203 -12.10 18.71 6.38
CA ILE A 203 -11.40 19.94 5.94
C ILE A 203 -9.88 19.84 6.02
N GLU A 204 -9.35 18.88 6.77
CA GLU A 204 -7.91 18.63 6.94
C GLU A 204 -7.43 17.55 5.97
N ALA A 205 -6.41 17.87 5.17
CA ALA A 205 -5.76 16.90 4.30
C ALA A 205 -4.79 15.99 5.09
N GLN A 206 -4.63 14.75 4.62
CA GLN A 206 -3.76 13.76 5.22
C GLN A 206 -3.01 12.97 4.14
N GLY A 207 -1.72 12.65 4.37
CA GLY A 207 -0.84 12.03 3.36
C GLY A 207 -1.37 10.71 2.80
N GLY A 208 -1.88 9.82 3.66
CA GLY A 208 -2.41 8.52 3.23
C GLY A 208 -3.67 8.64 2.39
N THR A 209 -4.61 9.51 2.76
CA THR A 209 -5.84 9.75 1.97
C THR A 209 -5.55 10.50 0.68
N THR A 210 -4.54 11.38 0.69
CA THR A 210 -4.06 12.07 -0.52
C THR A 210 -3.45 11.07 -1.51
N TYR A 211 -2.60 10.16 -1.04
CA TYR A 211 -2.07 9.07 -1.88
C TYR A 211 -3.21 8.21 -2.45
N CYS A 212 -4.13 7.75 -1.61
CA CYS A 212 -5.25 6.92 -2.05
C CYS A 212 -6.11 7.61 -3.12
N SER A 213 -6.42 8.89 -2.94
CA SER A 213 -7.24 9.66 -3.88
C SER A 213 -6.52 9.87 -5.22
N LEU A 214 -5.28 10.35 -5.20
CA LEU A 214 -4.49 10.57 -6.42
C LEU A 214 -4.21 9.28 -7.17
N THR A 215 -3.89 8.20 -6.45
CA THR A 215 -3.64 6.90 -7.06
C THR A 215 -4.92 6.30 -7.66
N SER A 216 -6.07 6.47 -6.99
CA SER A 216 -7.37 6.07 -7.57
C SER A 216 -7.63 6.79 -8.90
N LEU A 217 -7.47 8.11 -8.94
CA LEU A 217 -7.62 8.88 -10.17
C LEU A 217 -6.67 8.41 -11.27
N SER A 218 -5.41 8.17 -10.93
CA SER A 218 -4.41 7.65 -11.87
C SER A 218 -4.74 6.24 -12.40
N LEU A 219 -5.32 5.35 -11.57
CA LEU A 219 -5.77 4.02 -11.99
C LEU A 219 -7.02 4.08 -12.88
N LEU A 220 -7.89 5.07 -12.68
CA LEU A 220 -9.08 5.32 -13.51
C LEU A 220 -8.75 5.98 -14.86
N ASP A 221 -7.63 6.70 -14.97
CA ASP A 221 -7.20 7.40 -16.19
C ASP A 221 -6.45 6.46 -17.17
N GLN A 222 -6.10 5.26 -16.75
CA GLN A 222 -5.30 4.36 -17.59
C GLN A 222 -6.14 3.73 -18.72
N ASP A 223 -5.78 4.07 -19.95
CA ASP A 223 -5.86 3.13 -21.07
C ASP A 223 -4.88 1.98 -20.82
N SER A 224 -5.20 0.79 -21.29
CA SER A 224 -4.61 -0.53 -21.01
C SER A 224 -3.06 -0.66 -21.08
N SER A 225 -2.33 0.42 -21.27
CA SER A 225 -0.86 0.47 -21.26
C SER A 225 -0.34 1.07 -19.93
N HIS A 226 0.09 0.23 -19.02
CA HIS A 226 0.61 0.58 -17.69
C HIS A 226 1.85 1.52 -17.70
N SER A 227 2.23 2.11 -18.82
CA SER A 227 3.54 2.75 -19.01
C SER A 227 3.62 4.24 -18.66
N THR A 228 2.50 4.94 -18.49
CA THR A 228 2.52 6.38 -18.19
C THR A 228 1.78 6.72 -16.91
N LEU A 229 2.46 7.43 -16.02
CA LEU A 229 1.84 8.13 -14.90
C LEU A 229 1.03 9.29 -15.51
N SER A 230 -0.29 9.12 -15.59
CA SER A 230 -1.18 10.15 -16.12
C SER A 230 -2.27 10.43 -15.11
N LEU A 231 -2.47 11.71 -14.81
CA LEU A 231 -3.59 12.27 -14.06
C LEU A 231 -4.31 13.26 -14.96
N SER A 232 -4.69 12.77 -16.16
CA SER A 232 -5.35 13.60 -17.18
C SER A 232 -6.70 14.15 -16.72
N SER A 233 -7.34 13.50 -15.76
CA SER A 233 -8.58 13.95 -15.16
C SER A 233 -8.42 15.11 -14.17
N LEU A 234 -7.20 15.39 -13.71
CA LEU A 234 -6.92 16.46 -12.76
C LEU A 234 -6.29 17.66 -13.48
N ASP A 235 -6.88 18.84 -13.36
CA ASP A 235 -6.33 20.06 -13.96
C ASP A 235 -4.95 20.41 -13.36
N GLN A 236 -4.15 21.18 -14.12
CA GLN A 236 -2.78 21.53 -13.75
C GLN A 236 -2.69 22.30 -12.44
N ARG A 237 -3.67 23.14 -12.12
CA ARG A 237 -3.69 23.89 -10.86
C ARG A 237 -3.86 22.94 -9.69
N SER A 238 -4.78 22.00 -9.80
CA SER A 238 -5.03 20.98 -8.80
C SER A 238 -3.82 20.07 -8.56
N GLN A 239 -3.12 19.68 -9.65
CA GLN A 239 -1.87 18.92 -9.55
C GLN A 239 -0.77 19.73 -8.82
N ASN A 240 -0.60 21.00 -9.16
CA ASN A 240 0.37 21.89 -8.53
C ASN A 240 0.06 22.12 -7.03
N ASP A 241 -1.22 22.29 -6.68
CA ASP A 241 -1.63 22.47 -5.29
C ASP A 241 -1.35 21.21 -4.46
N SER A 242 -1.66 20.03 -5.00
CA SER A 242 -1.35 18.75 -4.34
C SER A 242 0.15 18.53 -4.21
N THR A 243 0.93 18.84 -5.25
CA THR A 243 2.40 18.75 -5.21
C THR A 243 2.98 19.64 -4.13
N ARG A 244 2.56 20.91 -4.08
CA ARG A 244 3.04 21.85 -3.07
C ARG A 244 2.67 21.39 -1.66
N TRP A 245 1.46 20.90 -1.44
CA TRP A 245 1.03 20.39 -0.15
C TRP A 245 1.90 19.19 0.28
N LEU A 246 2.13 18.21 -0.61
CA LEU A 246 2.93 17.01 -0.34
C LEU A 246 4.39 17.34 -0.03
N VAL A 247 5.03 18.20 -0.86
CA VAL A 247 6.43 18.63 -0.64
C VAL A 247 6.58 19.31 0.72
N SER A 248 5.60 20.14 1.11
CA SER A 248 5.62 20.83 2.41
C SER A 248 5.37 19.90 3.62
N ARG A 249 5.13 18.59 3.40
CA ARG A 249 5.07 17.57 4.48
C ARG A 249 6.44 17.04 4.86
N GLN A 250 7.47 17.23 4.02
CA GLN A 250 8.81 16.77 4.33
C GLN A 250 9.50 17.75 5.29
N ILE A 251 10.11 17.23 6.38
CA ILE A 251 10.99 17.94 7.31
C ILE A 251 12.39 17.31 7.23
N GLY A 252 12.52 16.06 7.42
CA GLY A 252 13.58 15.10 7.15
C GLY A 252 12.89 13.89 6.54
N GLY A 253 12.12 13.13 7.36
CA GLY A 253 11.04 12.27 6.91
C GLY A 253 9.78 13.07 6.56
N PHE A 254 8.61 12.43 6.58
CA PHE A 254 7.35 13.06 6.23
C PHE A 254 6.37 13.10 7.39
N GLN A 255 5.73 14.26 7.57
CA GLN A 255 4.54 14.39 8.42
C GLN A 255 3.31 13.88 7.67
N GLY A 256 2.36 13.27 8.40
CA GLY A 256 1.07 12.90 7.83
C GLY A 256 0.15 14.07 7.54
N ARG A 257 0.31 15.17 8.29
CA ARG A 257 -0.44 16.42 8.17
C ARG A 257 0.29 17.55 8.91
N PRO A 258 -0.06 18.83 8.68
CA PRO A 258 0.62 19.95 9.33
C PRO A 258 0.68 19.84 10.85
N GLY A 259 1.83 20.17 11.44
CA GLY A 259 2.02 20.22 12.88
C GLY A 259 2.12 18.88 13.60
N LYS A 260 2.22 17.75 12.87
CA LYS A 260 2.53 16.42 13.43
C LYS A 260 4.01 16.10 13.32
N LEU A 261 4.46 15.16 14.12
CA LEU A 261 5.80 14.59 13.98
C LEU A 261 5.89 13.76 12.71
N GLU A 262 7.10 13.51 12.28
CA GLU A 262 7.41 12.59 11.19
C GLU A 262 7.02 11.16 11.59
N ASP A 263 6.61 10.39 10.62
CA ASP A 263 6.22 9.00 10.79
C ASP A 263 6.64 8.22 9.54
N VAL A 264 7.32 7.12 9.74
CA VAL A 264 7.90 6.28 8.69
C VAL A 264 6.92 5.95 7.58
N CYS A 265 5.64 5.70 7.90
CA CYS A 265 4.65 5.35 6.88
C CYS A 265 4.37 6.49 5.90
N TYR A 266 4.52 7.75 6.32
CA TYR A 266 4.28 8.89 5.43
C TYR A 266 5.42 9.14 4.45
N SER A 267 6.59 8.61 4.69
CA SER A 267 7.64 8.57 3.66
C SER A 267 7.19 7.82 2.41
N PHE A 268 6.36 6.76 2.57
CA PHE A 268 5.71 6.12 1.43
C PHE A 268 4.46 6.88 0.97
N TRP A 269 3.53 7.25 1.87
CA TRP A 269 2.28 7.85 1.45
C TRP A 269 2.48 9.18 0.73
N CYS A 270 3.29 10.09 1.27
CA CYS A 270 3.57 11.36 0.63
C CYS A 270 4.55 11.20 -0.55
N GLY A 271 5.63 10.43 -0.36
CA GLY A 271 6.59 10.16 -1.43
C GLY A 271 5.97 9.40 -2.61
N GLY A 272 5.13 8.41 -2.33
CA GLY A 272 4.38 7.67 -3.35
C GLY A 272 3.39 8.57 -4.10
N ALA A 273 2.68 9.46 -3.40
CA ALA A 273 1.79 10.43 -4.04
C ALA A 273 2.55 11.40 -4.96
N LEU A 274 3.72 11.87 -4.55
CA LEU A 274 4.61 12.69 -5.41
C LEU A 274 5.06 11.91 -6.65
N ASN A 275 5.39 10.62 -6.51
CA ASN A 275 5.73 9.77 -7.64
C ASN A 275 4.54 9.57 -8.59
N VAL A 276 3.32 9.38 -8.07
CA VAL A 276 2.09 9.29 -8.89
C VAL A 276 1.84 10.58 -9.68
N LEU A 277 2.17 11.75 -9.10
CA LEU A 277 2.12 13.05 -9.78
C LEU A 277 3.27 13.27 -10.77
N GLY A 278 4.27 12.39 -10.83
CA GLY A 278 5.48 12.56 -11.65
C GLY A 278 6.51 13.55 -11.08
N HIS A 279 6.42 13.81 -9.77
CA HIS A 279 7.25 14.80 -9.06
C HIS A 279 8.10 14.17 -7.93
N GLY A 280 8.48 12.91 -8.05
CA GLY A 280 9.36 12.22 -7.10
C GLY A 280 10.71 12.92 -6.90
N ASN A 281 11.22 13.57 -7.95
CA ASN A 281 12.45 14.37 -7.91
C ASN A 281 12.42 15.58 -6.96
N LEU A 282 11.25 15.96 -6.45
CA LEU A 282 11.12 17.02 -5.45
C LEU A 282 11.33 16.52 -4.00
N ILE A 283 11.52 15.24 -3.81
CA ILE A 283 11.81 14.64 -2.51
C ILE A 283 13.30 14.85 -2.17
N SER A 284 13.59 15.34 -0.96
CA SER A 284 14.95 15.27 -0.40
C SER A 284 15.23 13.83 0.04
N HIS A 285 15.70 13.00 -0.92
CA HIS A 285 15.90 11.56 -0.71
C HIS A 285 16.92 11.25 0.39
N ALA A 286 17.99 12.03 0.50
CA ALA A 286 19.02 11.82 1.52
C ALA A 286 18.44 12.00 2.93
N GLU A 287 17.73 13.10 3.18
CA GLU A 287 17.10 13.38 4.48
C GLU A 287 16.04 12.34 4.84
N ASN A 288 15.21 11.96 3.85
CA ASN A 288 14.20 10.92 4.05
C ASN A 288 14.83 9.56 4.36
N GLN A 289 15.93 9.21 3.69
CA GLN A 289 16.67 7.98 3.96
C GLN A 289 17.28 7.99 5.36
N ASP A 290 17.88 9.10 5.79
CA ASP A 290 18.47 9.24 7.13
C ASP A 290 17.40 9.07 8.21
N PHE A 291 16.22 9.67 8.07
CA PHE A 291 15.08 9.47 8.97
C PHE A 291 14.63 7.99 9.00
N LEU A 292 14.45 7.37 7.84
CA LEU A 292 14.06 5.97 7.77
C LEU A 292 15.10 5.06 8.43
N LEU A 293 16.37 5.24 8.12
CA LEU A 293 17.44 4.42 8.69
C LEU A 293 17.63 4.64 10.20
N SER A 294 17.30 5.81 10.73
CA SER A 294 17.30 6.07 12.19
C SER A 294 16.17 5.33 12.92
N SER A 295 15.06 5.03 12.20
CA SER A 295 13.88 4.32 12.75
C SER A 295 13.98 2.79 12.66
N GLN A 296 15.10 2.23 12.13
CA GLN A 296 15.27 0.78 12.04
C GLN A 296 15.67 0.15 13.36
N SER A 297 15.01 -0.95 13.73
CA SER A 297 15.33 -1.74 14.91
C SER A 297 16.68 -2.48 14.74
N PRO A 298 17.45 -2.67 15.83
CA PRO A 298 18.64 -3.54 15.83
C PRO A 298 18.35 -4.98 15.37
N PHE A 299 17.14 -5.46 15.65
CA PHE A 299 16.69 -6.83 15.36
C PHE A 299 15.92 -6.96 14.04
N GLY A 300 15.87 -5.89 13.24
CA GLY A 300 15.13 -5.78 11.99
C GLY A 300 13.72 -5.21 12.17
N GLY A 301 13.14 -4.77 11.07
CA GLY A 301 11.92 -3.98 11.04
C GLY A 301 12.20 -2.50 11.30
N PHE A 302 11.15 -1.70 11.16
CA PHE A 302 11.15 -0.26 11.43
C PHE A 302 9.98 0.07 12.35
N GLY A 303 10.23 0.92 13.35
CA GLY A 303 9.18 1.54 14.14
C GLY A 303 8.50 2.66 13.38
N LYS A 304 7.48 3.26 13.96
CA LYS A 304 6.81 4.44 13.45
C LYS A 304 7.75 5.67 13.42
N GLU A 305 8.56 5.80 14.45
CA GLU A 305 9.59 6.83 14.61
C GLU A 305 10.81 6.21 15.31
N PRO A 306 11.96 6.91 15.40
CA PRO A 306 13.13 6.40 16.14
C PRO A 306 12.75 5.95 17.54
N GLU A 307 13.33 4.82 17.99
CA GLU A 307 13.13 4.19 19.30
C GLU A 307 11.79 3.42 19.46
N ASP A 308 10.83 3.55 18.55
CA ASP A 308 9.61 2.75 18.58
C ASP A 308 9.87 1.28 18.24
N TYR A 309 9.01 0.41 18.79
CA TYR A 309 9.03 -1.01 18.43
C TYR A 309 8.61 -1.21 16.98
N PRO A 310 9.31 -2.08 16.22
CA PRO A 310 8.97 -2.35 14.84
C PRO A 310 7.65 -3.13 14.71
N ASP A 311 6.87 -2.79 13.70
CA ASP A 311 5.71 -3.56 13.27
C ASP A 311 5.74 -3.84 11.75
N PRO A 312 5.00 -4.83 11.24
CA PRO A 312 5.03 -5.17 9.81
C PRO A 312 4.57 -4.06 8.88
N PHE A 313 3.65 -3.19 9.31
CA PHE A 313 3.11 -2.10 8.49
C PHE A 313 4.15 -1.00 8.28
N HIS A 314 4.70 -0.40 9.35
CA HIS A 314 5.75 0.62 9.24
C HIS A 314 7.01 0.04 8.59
N SER A 315 7.35 -1.21 8.93
CA SER A 315 8.52 -1.89 8.34
C SER A 315 8.42 -2.08 6.84
N TYR A 316 7.26 -2.46 6.33
CA TYR A 316 7.06 -2.59 4.88
C TYR A 316 7.06 -1.23 4.18
N LEU A 317 6.35 -0.24 4.73
CA LEU A 317 6.25 1.07 4.10
C LEU A 317 7.60 1.83 4.12
N ALA A 318 8.46 1.59 5.11
CA ALA A 318 9.85 2.06 5.08
C ALA A 318 10.61 1.49 3.87
N LEU A 319 10.55 0.17 3.64
CA LEU A 319 11.19 -0.46 2.49
C LEU A 319 10.61 0.03 1.16
N ALA A 320 9.29 0.23 1.09
CA ALA A 320 8.63 0.78 -0.08
C ALA A 320 9.12 2.21 -0.39
N ALA A 321 9.23 3.07 0.63
CA ALA A 321 9.78 4.43 0.49
C ALA A 321 11.26 4.42 0.06
N LEU A 322 12.08 3.57 0.66
CA LEU A 322 13.48 3.39 0.28
C LEU A 322 13.63 2.87 -1.16
N SER A 323 12.72 2.01 -1.61
CA SER A 323 12.70 1.51 -2.99
C SER A 323 12.35 2.61 -4.00
N LEU A 324 11.45 3.55 -3.68
CA LEU A 324 11.15 4.71 -4.53
C LEU A 324 12.37 5.62 -4.72
N SER A 325 13.14 5.80 -3.65
CA SER A 325 14.35 6.65 -3.69
C SER A 325 15.43 6.09 -4.62
N SER A 326 15.49 4.78 -4.83
CA SER A 326 16.48 4.14 -5.70
C SER A 326 16.27 4.40 -7.20
N LEU A 327 15.09 4.87 -7.60
CA LEU A 327 14.76 5.12 -9.01
C LEU A 327 15.33 6.45 -9.56
N GLU A 328 15.59 7.41 -8.68
CA GLU A 328 15.93 8.79 -9.08
C GLU A 328 17.37 9.20 -8.73
N SER A 329 18.12 8.36 -8.02
CA SER A 329 19.42 8.76 -7.46
C SER A 329 20.61 8.19 -8.21
N SER A 330 21.68 8.96 -8.21
CA SER A 330 23.02 8.55 -8.62
C SER A 330 23.51 7.29 -7.88
N VAL A 331 24.47 6.60 -8.46
CA VAL A 331 25.08 5.30 -8.15
C VAL A 331 25.16 4.87 -6.67
N GLU A 332 25.12 5.76 -5.69
CA GLU A 332 25.25 5.45 -4.25
C GLU A 332 23.97 4.86 -3.62
N GLN A 333 22.80 5.25 -4.08
CA GLN A 333 21.50 4.76 -3.53
C GLN A 333 21.08 3.41 -4.13
N ALA A 334 21.60 3.02 -5.30
CA ALA A 334 21.49 1.65 -5.83
C ALA A 334 22.10 0.60 -4.87
N SER A 335 22.84 1.04 -3.84
CA SER A 335 23.55 0.20 -2.86
C SER A 335 22.65 -0.55 -1.87
N LEU A 336 21.37 -0.17 -1.67
CA LEU A 336 20.47 -0.87 -0.75
C LEU A 336 19.99 -2.23 -1.30
N GLY A 337 20.12 -2.47 -2.61
CA GLY A 337 19.78 -3.73 -3.28
C GLY A 337 18.29 -4.07 -3.20
N LEU A 338 17.40 -3.09 -3.07
CA LEU A 338 15.95 -3.27 -3.12
C LEU A 338 15.48 -3.40 -4.56
N ARG A 339 14.42 -4.21 -4.78
CA ARG A 339 13.72 -4.26 -6.06
C ARG A 339 12.93 -2.98 -6.29
N GLU A 340 12.69 -2.65 -7.55
CA GLU A 340 11.88 -1.50 -7.94
C GLU A 340 10.42 -1.67 -7.54
N LEU A 341 9.83 -0.62 -6.98
CA LEU A 341 8.44 -0.58 -6.55
C LEU A 341 7.52 -0.13 -7.69
N ASP A 342 6.39 -0.79 -7.87
CA ASP A 342 5.21 -0.26 -8.52
C ASP A 342 4.42 0.58 -7.51
N VAL A 343 4.46 1.89 -7.68
CA VAL A 343 3.88 2.84 -6.72
C VAL A 343 2.35 2.79 -6.68
N LYS A 344 1.68 2.33 -7.75
CA LYS A 344 0.21 2.32 -7.82
C LYS A 344 -0.39 1.09 -7.14
N TRP A 345 0.29 -0.05 -7.24
CA TRP A 345 -0.15 -1.30 -6.58
C TRP A 345 0.60 -1.56 -5.28
N ASN A 346 1.59 -0.75 -4.94
CA ASN A 346 2.42 -0.90 -3.75
C ASN A 346 2.99 -2.32 -3.62
N CYS A 347 3.65 -2.81 -4.66
CA CYS A 347 4.36 -4.08 -4.72
C CYS A 347 5.59 -3.96 -5.63
N SER A 348 6.45 -4.99 -5.72
CA SER A 348 7.55 -4.92 -6.69
C SER A 348 7.03 -4.89 -8.13
N ARG A 349 7.76 -4.21 -9.03
CA ARG A 349 7.43 -4.22 -10.47
C ARG A 349 7.44 -5.62 -11.08
N GLU A 350 8.26 -6.53 -10.54
CA GLU A 350 8.27 -7.92 -10.96
C GLU A 350 6.94 -8.62 -10.60
N THR A 351 6.41 -8.36 -9.40
CA THR A 351 5.10 -8.86 -8.97
C THR A 351 3.96 -8.28 -9.80
N ALA A 352 3.99 -6.98 -10.08
CA ALA A 352 2.99 -6.34 -10.94
C ALA A 352 3.00 -6.95 -12.35
N ARG A 353 4.18 -7.18 -12.94
CA ARG A 353 4.33 -7.82 -14.24
C ARG A 353 3.77 -9.24 -14.24
N TYR A 354 4.14 -10.05 -13.25
CA TYR A 354 3.62 -11.41 -13.11
C TYR A 354 2.09 -11.43 -13.07
N LEU A 355 1.48 -10.57 -12.23
CA LEU A 355 0.03 -10.50 -12.11
C LEU A 355 -0.66 -10.16 -13.44
N LEU A 356 -0.10 -9.21 -14.19
CA LEU A 356 -0.64 -8.84 -15.52
C LEU A 356 -0.54 -10.00 -16.52
N GLU A 357 0.55 -10.75 -16.50
CA GLU A 357 0.74 -11.91 -17.36
C GLU A 357 -0.28 -13.02 -17.02
N GLU A 358 -0.45 -13.31 -15.73
CA GLU A 358 -1.43 -14.30 -15.26
C GLU A 358 -2.89 -13.91 -15.60
N ILE A 359 -3.25 -12.65 -15.40
CA ILE A 359 -4.59 -12.17 -15.76
C ILE A 359 -4.83 -12.27 -17.27
N ARG A 360 -3.83 -11.99 -18.11
CA ARG A 360 -3.94 -12.18 -19.56
C ARG A 360 -4.13 -13.66 -19.90
N ARG A 361 -3.36 -14.54 -19.28
CA ARG A 361 -3.43 -15.99 -19.47
C ARG A 361 -4.82 -16.56 -19.16
N ILE A 362 -5.43 -16.18 -18.05
CA ILE A 362 -6.76 -16.69 -17.66
C ILE A 362 -7.92 -15.99 -18.40
N LYS A 363 -7.64 -14.94 -19.18
CA LYS A 363 -8.62 -14.28 -20.07
C LYS A 363 -8.68 -14.93 -21.46
N SER A 364 -7.56 -15.56 -21.87
CA SER A 364 -7.46 -16.28 -23.14
C SER A 364 -8.16 -17.64 -23.07
#